data_c7df3a828f759c8f1f6978ad41e5706c
#
_entry.id   c7df3a828f759c8f1f6978ad41e5706c
#
_cell.length_a   1.000
_cell.length_b   1.000
_cell.length_c   1.000
_cell.angle_alpha   90.00
_cell.angle_beta   90.00
_cell.angle_gamma   90.00
#
_symmetry.space_group_name_H-M   'P 1'
#
loop_
_entity.id
_entity.type
_entity.pdbx_description
1 polymer ?
#
loop_
_entity_poly.entity_id
_entity_poly.type
_entity_poly.pdbx_seq_one_letter_code
_entity_poly.pdbx_strand_id
1 'polypeptide(L)'
;MSHNFVGKNIGIGITGSYCTYKKVFEELRRLADTKANIFTIFSDNASTTDTRFGKSKDFLKLAKEISKKEPITTIPAAEPIGPKSMLDILVIAPCTGNTLSKLANGISDTPVLMAAKAHLRNNRPLVIFLSTNDALGMNLKNIGILLNTKNIYFVPFGQDDYINKPNSMIAHVDLIEDTIEKALIGRQIQPVIKSPHVTIL
;
A
#
# COMPACT_ATOMS: atom_id res chain seq x y z
N MET A 1 14.25 16.29 0.02
CA MET A 1 15.36 15.63 0.76
C MET A 1 15.40 14.20 0.28
N SER A 2 16.57 13.62 0.04
CA SER A 2 16.66 12.19 -0.31
C SER A 2 16.47 11.36 0.95
N HIS A 3 15.41 10.54 0.99
CA HIS A 3 15.20 9.59 2.07
C HIS A 3 16.30 8.53 2.06
N ASN A 4 16.68 8.05 3.24
CA ASN A 4 17.71 7.02 3.38
C ASN A 4 17.12 5.81 4.13
N PHE A 5 16.78 4.78 3.37
CA PHE A 5 16.26 3.51 3.91
C PHE A 5 17.26 2.36 3.81
N VAL A 6 18.56 2.67 3.81
CA VAL A 6 19.64 1.67 3.76
C VAL A 6 19.43 0.60 4.83
N GLY A 7 19.41 -0.66 4.40
CA GLY A 7 19.24 -1.82 5.27
C GLY A 7 17.84 -2.04 5.83
N LYS A 8 16.86 -1.16 5.54
CA LYS A 8 15.47 -1.37 5.93
C LYS A 8 14.79 -2.40 5.04
N ASN A 9 14.07 -3.32 5.64
CA ASN A 9 13.24 -4.30 4.95
C ASN A 9 11.83 -3.73 4.79
N ILE A 10 11.47 -3.32 3.57
CA ILE A 10 10.19 -2.71 3.24
C ILE A 10 9.35 -3.70 2.45
N GLY A 11 8.18 -4.09 2.98
CA GLY A 11 7.18 -4.86 2.27
C GLY A 11 6.25 -3.95 1.48
N ILE A 12 5.94 -4.33 0.23
CA ILE A 12 4.98 -3.61 -0.61
C ILE A 12 3.86 -4.56 -1.00
N GLY A 13 2.68 -4.37 -0.41
CA GLY A 13 1.45 -5.08 -0.74
C GLY A 13 0.75 -4.43 -1.93
N ILE A 14 0.59 -5.15 -3.03
CA ILE A 14 0.01 -4.66 -4.27
C ILE A 14 -1.39 -5.27 -4.45
N THR A 15 -2.42 -4.42 -4.57
CA THR A 15 -3.81 -4.84 -4.73
C THR A 15 -4.46 -4.26 -6.00
N GLY A 16 -5.68 -4.66 -6.33
CA GLY A 16 -6.31 -4.49 -7.64
C GLY A 16 -6.73 -3.07 -8.07
N SER A 17 -6.12 -2.00 -7.57
CA SER A 17 -6.35 -0.64 -8.09
C SER A 17 -5.39 -0.32 -9.24
N TYR A 18 -5.59 -1.00 -10.38
CA TYR A 18 -4.66 -1.03 -11.52
C TYR A 18 -4.39 0.34 -12.16
N CYS A 19 -5.33 1.28 -12.09
CA CYS A 19 -5.17 2.62 -12.64
C CYS A 19 -4.03 3.43 -11.99
N THR A 20 -3.62 3.04 -10.78
CA THR A 20 -2.53 3.69 -10.04
C THR A 20 -1.17 3.00 -10.22
N TYR A 21 -1.14 1.82 -10.83
CA TYR A 21 0.06 0.99 -10.92
C TYR A 21 1.27 1.73 -11.51
N LYS A 22 1.10 2.46 -12.60
CA LYS A 22 2.20 3.20 -13.21
C LYS A 22 2.92 4.07 -12.18
N LYS A 23 2.17 4.89 -11.44
CA LYS A 23 2.73 5.80 -10.42
C LYS A 23 3.33 5.04 -9.23
N VAL A 24 2.64 3.98 -8.78
CA VAL A 24 3.12 3.15 -7.65
C VAL A 24 4.41 2.42 -8.02
N PHE A 25 4.54 1.87 -9.23
CA PHE A 25 5.77 1.21 -9.66
C PHE A 25 6.93 2.19 -9.90
N GLU A 26 6.65 3.42 -10.32
CA GLU A 26 7.65 4.50 -10.36
C GLU A 26 8.18 4.81 -8.95
N GLU A 27 7.30 4.89 -7.97
CA GLU A 27 7.68 5.09 -6.57
C GLU A 27 8.43 3.90 -5.98
N LEU A 28 8.03 2.69 -6.35
CA LEU A 28 8.74 1.47 -5.95
C LEU A 28 10.20 1.45 -6.44
N ARG A 29 10.47 1.99 -7.65
CA ARG A 29 11.84 2.16 -8.13
C ARG A 29 12.62 3.17 -7.28
N ARG A 30 12.00 4.32 -6.94
CA ARG A 30 12.63 5.31 -6.07
C ARG A 30 12.99 4.72 -4.71
N LEU A 31 12.07 3.97 -4.10
CA LEU A 31 12.33 3.24 -2.86
C LEU A 31 13.51 2.27 -2.99
N ALA A 32 13.61 1.54 -4.10
CA ALA A 32 14.75 0.65 -4.35
C ALA A 32 16.07 1.42 -4.49
N ASP A 33 16.05 2.61 -5.09
CA ASP A 33 17.23 3.48 -5.23
C ASP A 33 17.75 4.00 -3.87
N THR A 34 16.91 4.03 -2.83
CA THR A 34 17.34 4.35 -1.45
C THR A 34 18.16 3.24 -0.78
N LYS A 35 18.42 2.14 -1.48
CA LYS A 35 19.10 0.93 -0.97
C LYS A 35 18.32 0.18 0.12
N ALA A 36 17.00 0.35 0.13
CA ALA A 36 16.11 -0.48 0.94
C ALA A 36 16.02 -1.91 0.35
N ASN A 37 15.81 -2.89 1.23
CA ASN A 37 15.49 -4.26 0.82
C ASN A 37 13.98 -4.36 0.57
N ILE A 38 13.58 -4.40 -0.69
CA ILE A 38 12.16 -4.45 -1.08
C ILE A 38 11.67 -5.90 -1.14
N PHE A 39 10.46 -6.13 -0.60
CA PHE A 39 9.71 -7.39 -0.70
C PHE A 39 8.33 -7.06 -1.28
N THR A 40 7.97 -7.64 -2.41
CA THR A 40 6.66 -7.40 -3.05
C THR A 40 5.70 -8.53 -2.73
N ILE A 41 4.47 -8.20 -2.35
CA ILE A 41 3.40 -9.13 -2.00
C ILE A 41 2.18 -8.76 -2.85
N PHE A 42 1.67 -9.69 -3.66
CA PHE A 42 0.51 -9.46 -4.52
C PHE A 42 -0.74 -10.11 -3.95
N SER A 43 -1.87 -9.40 -4.02
CA SER A 43 -3.17 -10.05 -3.82
C SER A 43 -3.47 -11.00 -5.00
N ASP A 44 -4.40 -11.94 -4.81
CA ASP A 44 -4.78 -12.90 -5.85
C ASP A 44 -5.18 -12.19 -7.14
N ASN A 45 -6.06 -11.19 -7.08
CA ASN A 45 -6.47 -10.43 -8.27
C ASN A 45 -5.28 -9.72 -8.94
N ALA A 46 -4.38 -9.12 -8.15
CA ALA A 46 -3.23 -8.41 -8.69
C ALA A 46 -2.23 -9.33 -9.40
N SER A 47 -2.12 -10.59 -8.96
CA SER A 47 -1.19 -11.58 -9.52
C SER A 47 -1.75 -12.38 -10.70
N THR A 48 -3.08 -12.40 -10.89
CA THR A 48 -3.71 -13.30 -11.87
C THR A 48 -4.57 -12.60 -12.93
N THR A 49 -5.01 -11.35 -12.68
CA THR A 49 -5.97 -10.68 -13.56
C THR A 49 -5.28 -9.75 -14.56
N ASP A 50 -5.47 -10.02 -15.84
CA ASP A 50 -5.10 -9.11 -16.92
C ASP A 50 -6.14 -8.00 -17.08
N THR A 51 -5.70 -6.77 -17.31
CA THR A 51 -6.57 -5.60 -17.44
C THR A 51 -6.14 -4.71 -18.60
N ARG A 52 -6.95 -3.69 -18.91
CA ARG A 52 -6.55 -2.66 -19.88
C ARG A 52 -5.30 -1.87 -19.49
N PHE A 53 -4.85 -1.96 -18.23
CA PHE A 53 -3.66 -1.27 -17.73
C PHE A 53 -2.39 -2.10 -17.85
N GLY A 54 -2.51 -3.38 -18.20
CA GLY A 54 -1.39 -4.30 -18.40
C GLY A 54 -1.73 -5.74 -17.98
N LYS A 55 -0.81 -6.63 -18.28
CA LYS A 55 -0.92 -8.05 -17.92
C LYS A 55 -0.35 -8.28 -16.52
N SER A 56 -0.99 -9.14 -15.75
CA SER A 56 -0.55 -9.52 -14.40
C SER A 56 0.91 -10.03 -14.38
N LYS A 57 1.27 -10.85 -15.37
CA LYS A 57 2.63 -11.38 -15.53
C LYS A 57 3.69 -10.30 -15.73
N ASP A 58 3.36 -9.22 -16.45
CA ASP A 58 4.29 -8.12 -16.69
C ASP A 58 4.55 -7.33 -15.39
N PHE A 59 3.52 -7.13 -14.57
CA PHE A 59 3.65 -6.48 -13.27
C PHE A 59 4.45 -7.33 -12.28
N LEU A 60 4.26 -8.65 -12.27
CA LEU A 60 5.06 -9.56 -11.46
C LEU A 60 6.53 -9.54 -11.87
N LYS A 61 6.80 -9.58 -13.18
CA LYS A 61 8.16 -9.48 -13.74
C LYS A 61 8.82 -8.16 -13.35
N LEU A 62 8.09 -7.05 -13.50
CA LEU A 62 8.56 -5.71 -13.13
C LEU A 62 8.88 -5.60 -11.64
N ALA A 63 8.01 -6.15 -10.77
CA ALA A 63 8.22 -6.19 -9.33
C ALA A 63 9.50 -6.98 -8.97
N LYS A 64 9.72 -8.13 -9.63
CA LYS A 64 10.94 -8.94 -9.47
C LYS A 64 12.19 -8.17 -9.94
N GLU A 65 12.12 -7.47 -11.06
CA GLU A 65 13.22 -6.68 -11.60
C GLU A 65 13.63 -5.55 -10.63
N ILE A 66 12.65 -4.88 -10.00
CA ILE A 66 12.91 -3.79 -9.04
C ILE A 66 13.43 -4.34 -7.72
N SER A 67 12.74 -5.32 -7.14
CA SER A 67 13.04 -5.84 -5.80
C SER A 67 14.22 -6.82 -5.77
N LYS A 68 14.61 -7.36 -6.93
CA LYS A 68 15.58 -8.47 -7.08
C LYS A 68 15.19 -9.75 -6.32
N LYS A 69 13.89 -9.89 -6.00
CA LYS A 69 13.32 -11.04 -5.28
C LYS A 69 12.05 -11.51 -5.97
N GLU A 70 11.71 -12.79 -5.76
CA GLU A 70 10.42 -13.32 -6.22
C GLU A 70 9.27 -12.65 -5.47
N PRO A 71 8.22 -12.19 -6.18
CA PRO A 71 7.01 -11.69 -5.55
C PRO A 71 6.31 -12.78 -4.74
N ILE A 72 5.83 -12.42 -3.56
CA ILE A 72 5.00 -13.29 -2.73
C ILE A 72 3.56 -13.23 -3.26
N THR A 73 3.01 -14.37 -3.70
CA THR A 73 1.70 -14.46 -4.35
C THR A 73 0.75 -15.44 -3.67
N THR A 74 1.16 -16.07 -2.56
CA THR A 74 0.34 -17.04 -1.84
C THR A 74 0.31 -16.76 -0.34
N ILE A 75 -0.78 -17.15 0.32
CA ILE A 75 -0.93 -17.02 1.78
C ILE A 75 0.19 -17.76 2.52
N PRO A 76 0.52 -19.04 2.20
CA PRO A 76 1.62 -19.73 2.88
C PRO A 76 2.98 -19.05 2.72
N ALA A 77 3.25 -18.40 1.57
CA ALA A 77 4.49 -17.66 1.35
C ALA A 77 4.54 -16.32 2.12
N ALA A 78 3.39 -15.74 2.45
CA ALA A 78 3.29 -14.51 3.26
C ALA A 78 3.35 -14.77 4.78
N GLU A 79 2.96 -15.96 5.22
CA GLU A 79 2.89 -16.32 6.65
C GLU A 79 4.22 -16.14 7.40
N PRO A 80 5.40 -16.49 6.85
CA PRO A 80 6.70 -16.33 7.50
C PRO A 80 7.07 -14.87 7.85
N ILE A 81 6.41 -13.87 7.27
CA ILE A 81 6.66 -12.44 7.54
C ILE A 81 6.56 -12.15 9.05
N GLY A 82 5.58 -12.77 9.73
CA GLY A 82 5.38 -12.58 11.16
C GLY A 82 6.44 -13.28 12.02
N PRO A 83 6.51 -14.63 12.03
CA PRO A 83 7.43 -15.38 12.91
C PRO A 83 8.89 -14.99 12.72
N LYS A 84 9.29 -14.67 11.49
CA LYS A 84 10.68 -14.28 11.18
C LYS A 84 10.94 -12.78 11.32
N SER A 85 9.92 -11.99 11.68
CA SER A 85 10.03 -10.51 11.75
C SER A 85 10.72 -9.90 10.53
N MET A 86 10.32 -10.34 9.33
CA MET A 86 11.06 -10.09 8.09
C MET A 86 11.10 -8.61 7.68
N LEU A 87 10.06 -7.83 8.02
CA LEU A 87 9.88 -6.47 7.54
C LEU A 87 10.01 -5.46 8.68
N ASP A 88 10.62 -4.32 8.43
CA ASP A 88 10.60 -3.17 9.33
C ASP A 88 9.30 -2.39 9.20
N ILE A 89 8.75 -2.32 7.97
CA ILE A 89 7.49 -1.67 7.65
C ILE A 89 6.81 -2.40 6.47
N LEU A 90 5.49 -2.41 6.49
CA LEU A 90 4.68 -2.89 5.37
C LEU A 90 3.86 -1.72 4.80
N VAL A 91 3.88 -1.54 3.49
CA VAL A 91 3.09 -0.55 2.75
C VAL A 91 2.12 -1.28 1.85
N ILE A 92 0.82 -1.05 1.96
CA ILE A 92 -0.17 -1.54 0.98
C ILE A 92 -0.39 -0.43 -0.04
N ALA A 93 0.21 -0.59 -1.21
CA ALA A 93 0.17 0.40 -2.29
C ALA A 93 0.04 -0.29 -3.67
N PRO A 94 -1.10 -0.09 -4.35
CA PRO A 94 -2.30 0.60 -3.87
C PRO A 94 -3.15 -0.27 -2.95
N CYS A 95 -3.94 0.35 -2.06
CA CYS A 95 -4.93 -0.33 -1.22
C CYS A 95 -6.34 -0.09 -1.76
N THR A 96 -6.99 -1.14 -2.28
CA THR A 96 -8.39 -1.09 -2.74
C THR A 96 -9.36 -1.02 -1.57
N GLY A 97 -10.58 -0.53 -1.82
CA GLY A 97 -11.68 -0.54 -0.83
C GLY A 97 -11.98 -1.93 -0.28
N ASN A 98 -11.89 -2.98 -1.12
CA ASN A 98 -12.06 -4.37 -0.67
C ASN A 98 -10.96 -4.79 0.32
N THR A 99 -9.70 -4.50 0.02
CA THR A 99 -8.59 -4.82 0.94
C THR A 99 -8.69 -4.01 2.23
N LEU A 100 -9.03 -2.72 2.13
CA LEU A 100 -9.25 -1.83 3.28
C LEU A 100 -10.36 -2.36 4.19
N SER A 101 -11.51 -2.73 3.61
CA SER A 101 -12.65 -3.28 4.32
C SER A 101 -12.29 -4.58 5.04
N LYS A 102 -11.63 -5.50 4.37
CA LYS A 102 -11.18 -6.76 4.96
C LYS A 102 -10.18 -6.54 6.11
N LEU A 103 -9.23 -5.64 5.92
CA LEU A 103 -8.25 -5.27 6.95
C LEU A 103 -8.93 -4.71 8.20
N ALA A 104 -9.89 -3.79 8.03
CA ALA A 104 -10.66 -3.18 9.12
C ALA A 104 -11.50 -4.20 9.92
N ASN A 105 -11.89 -5.30 9.27
CA ASN A 105 -12.68 -6.38 9.89
C ASN A 105 -11.84 -7.61 10.30
N GLY A 106 -10.50 -7.52 10.25
CA GLY A 106 -9.61 -8.60 10.68
C GLY A 106 -9.57 -9.83 9.75
N ILE A 107 -10.06 -9.70 8.51
CA ILE A 107 -10.07 -10.77 7.51
C ILE A 107 -8.69 -10.87 6.86
N SER A 108 -8.14 -12.07 6.74
CA SER A 108 -6.77 -12.32 6.23
C SER A 108 -6.73 -13.42 5.16
N ASP A 109 -7.64 -13.33 4.20
CA ASP A 109 -7.90 -14.32 3.15
C ASP A 109 -7.15 -14.06 1.82
N THR A 110 -6.17 -13.17 1.83
CA THR A 110 -5.28 -12.92 0.68
C THR A 110 -3.83 -12.82 1.15
N PRO A 111 -2.82 -13.01 0.27
CA PRO A 111 -1.42 -12.87 0.66
C PRO A 111 -1.08 -11.51 1.28
N VAL A 112 -1.64 -10.41 0.76
CA VAL A 112 -1.44 -9.06 1.29
C VAL A 112 -2.04 -8.91 2.70
N LEU A 113 -3.26 -9.41 2.92
CA LEU A 113 -3.92 -9.36 4.22
C LEU A 113 -3.27 -10.29 5.25
N MET A 114 -2.78 -11.46 4.81
CA MET A 114 -1.99 -12.35 5.67
C MET A 114 -0.68 -11.67 6.08
N ALA A 115 0.02 -11.03 5.14
CA ALA A 115 1.23 -10.25 5.45
C ALA A 115 0.93 -9.13 6.44
N ALA A 116 -0.16 -8.38 6.25
CA ALA A 116 -0.58 -7.31 7.16
C ALA A 116 -0.84 -7.83 8.58
N LYS A 117 -1.64 -8.90 8.71
CA LYS A 117 -1.90 -9.56 10.01
C LYS A 117 -0.61 -10.03 10.67
N ALA A 118 0.24 -10.75 9.91
CA ALA A 118 1.50 -11.30 10.41
C ALA A 118 2.48 -10.19 10.85
N HIS A 119 2.47 -9.04 10.16
CA HIS A 119 3.31 -7.89 10.47
C HIS A 119 2.80 -7.10 11.68
N LEU A 120 1.51 -6.77 11.72
CA LEU A 120 0.88 -6.00 12.82
C LEU A 120 0.95 -6.71 14.17
N ARG A 121 0.87 -8.06 14.22
CA ARG A 121 1.02 -8.80 15.48
C ARG A 121 2.37 -8.59 16.16
N ASN A 122 3.39 -8.15 15.41
CA ASN A 122 4.72 -7.81 15.92
C ASN A 122 4.82 -6.33 16.34
N ASN A 123 3.68 -5.61 16.41
CA ASN A 123 3.62 -4.16 16.69
C ASN A 123 4.45 -3.30 15.73
N ARG A 124 4.62 -3.73 14.48
CA ARG A 124 5.35 -3.00 13.45
C ARG A 124 4.42 -2.15 12.58
N PRO A 125 4.91 -1.04 12.01
CA PRO A 125 4.08 -0.08 11.28
C PRO A 125 3.59 -0.61 9.94
N LEU A 126 2.31 -0.37 9.66
CA LEU A 126 1.64 -0.60 8.38
C LEU A 126 1.24 0.76 7.79
N VAL A 127 1.61 1.02 6.53
CA VAL A 127 1.21 2.20 5.77
C VAL A 127 0.16 1.82 4.72
N ILE A 128 -0.88 2.63 4.59
CA ILE A 128 -1.95 2.45 3.61
C ILE A 128 -1.92 3.56 2.58
N PHE A 129 -1.68 3.21 1.31
CA PHE A 129 -1.92 4.07 0.16
C PHE A 129 -3.34 3.82 -0.36
N LEU A 130 -4.29 4.62 0.11
CA LEU A 130 -5.70 4.50 -0.26
C LEU A 130 -5.92 4.78 -1.75
N SER A 131 -6.67 3.91 -2.44
CA SER A 131 -7.10 4.12 -3.82
C SER A 131 -8.41 3.37 -4.07
N THR A 132 -9.54 4.06 -3.91
CA THR A 132 -10.86 3.47 -4.06
C THR A 132 -11.94 4.47 -4.46
N ASN A 133 -12.90 4.01 -5.27
CA ASN A 133 -14.00 4.84 -5.77
C ASN A 133 -15.17 4.99 -4.77
N ASP A 134 -15.14 4.26 -3.64
CA ASP A 134 -16.20 4.23 -2.63
C ASP A 134 -15.73 4.68 -1.24
N ALA A 135 -14.66 5.45 -1.19
CA ALA A 135 -14.06 5.92 0.06
C ALA A 135 -15.02 6.74 0.93
N LEU A 136 -15.83 7.60 0.32
CA LEU A 136 -16.86 8.40 1.00
C LEU A 136 -18.20 7.68 1.13
N GLY A 137 -18.32 6.47 0.58
CA GLY A 137 -19.45 5.56 0.77
C GLY A 137 -19.22 4.61 1.95
N MET A 138 -19.44 3.32 1.70
CA MET A 138 -19.33 2.27 2.74
C MET A 138 -17.93 2.12 3.33
N ASN A 139 -16.88 2.55 2.63
CA ASN A 139 -15.52 2.48 3.13
C ASN A 139 -15.12 3.63 4.06
N LEU A 140 -15.91 4.69 4.21
CA LEU A 140 -15.59 5.80 5.12
C LEU A 140 -15.46 5.32 6.58
N LYS A 141 -16.35 4.43 7.02
CA LYS A 141 -16.27 3.80 8.35
C LYS A 141 -14.97 2.99 8.52
N ASN A 142 -14.56 2.25 7.48
CA ASN A 142 -13.36 1.42 7.52
C ASN A 142 -12.09 2.30 7.57
N ILE A 143 -12.06 3.41 6.85
CA ILE A 143 -11.02 4.44 6.95
C ILE A 143 -10.94 4.97 8.39
N GLY A 144 -12.08 5.33 8.98
CA GLY A 144 -12.15 5.83 10.36
C GLY A 144 -11.63 4.80 11.38
N ILE A 145 -12.02 3.54 11.24
CA ILE A 145 -11.53 2.44 12.10
C ILE A 145 -10.01 2.32 11.98
N LEU A 146 -9.47 2.26 10.77
CA LEU A 146 -8.04 2.04 10.55
C LEU A 146 -7.18 3.26 10.92
N LEU A 147 -7.69 4.50 10.75
CA LEU A 147 -7.03 5.72 11.23
C LEU A 147 -6.85 5.75 12.77
N ASN A 148 -7.74 5.06 13.49
CA ASN A 148 -7.68 4.95 14.95
C ASN A 148 -7.00 3.65 15.42
N THR A 149 -6.53 2.81 14.50
CA THR A 149 -5.86 1.54 14.85
C THR A 149 -4.37 1.78 15.08
N LYS A 150 -3.84 1.27 16.18
CA LYS A 150 -2.42 1.36 16.52
C LYS A 150 -1.54 0.77 15.41
N ASN A 151 -0.44 1.46 15.11
CA ASN A 151 0.56 1.08 14.11
C ASN A 151 0.05 1.09 12.66
N ILE A 152 -1.10 1.67 12.38
CA ILE A 152 -1.59 1.89 11.01
C ILE A 152 -1.51 3.37 10.69
N TYR A 153 -0.91 3.69 9.56
CA TYR A 153 -0.67 5.04 9.07
C TYR A 153 -1.17 5.17 7.64
N PHE A 154 -1.66 6.33 7.28
CA PHE A 154 -2.14 6.59 5.93
C PHE A 154 -1.18 7.52 5.20
N VAL A 155 -0.89 7.20 3.94
CA VAL A 155 -0.38 8.21 3.02
C VAL A 155 -1.44 9.28 2.87
N PRO A 156 -1.12 10.58 3.00
CA PRO A 156 -2.09 11.65 2.85
C PRO A 156 -2.95 11.48 1.60
N PHE A 157 -4.26 11.66 1.72
CA PHE A 157 -5.21 11.36 0.66
C PHE A 157 -6.31 12.43 0.55
N GLY A 158 -6.96 12.49 -0.60
CA GLY A 158 -8.06 13.39 -0.89
C GLY A 158 -8.92 12.88 -2.05
N GLN A 159 -9.96 13.63 -2.41
CA GLN A 159 -10.76 13.31 -3.59
C GLN A 159 -9.93 13.56 -4.86
N ASP A 160 -10.00 12.65 -5.84
CA ASP A 160 -9.29 12.76 -7.13
C ASP A 160 -10.16 13.44 -8.19
N ASP A 161 -11.43 13.08 -8.28
CA ASP A 161 -12.38 13.61 -9.26
C ASP A 161 -13.76 13.77 -8.60
N TYR A 162 -13.90 14.83 -7.82
CA TYR A 162 -15.10 15.06 -7.02
C TYR A 162 -16.35 15.39 -7.85
N ILE A 163 -16.19 15.72 -9.15
CA ILE A 163 -17.30 15.99 -10.06
C ILE A 163 -17.84 14.67 -10.63
N ASN A 164 -16.97 13.85 -11.25
CA ASN A 164 -17.41 12.63 -11.93
C ASN A 164 -17.42 11.40 -11.00
N LYS A 165 -16.65 11.43 -9.92
CA LYS A 165 -16.50 10.35 -8.94
C LYS A 165 -16.58 10.89 -7.50
N PRO A 166 -17.74 11.37 -7.06
CA PRO A 166 -17.89 12.13 -5.82
C PRO A 166 -17.50 11.35 -4.56
N ASN A 167 -17.49 10.03 -4.62
CA ASN A 167 -17.10 9.16 -3.49
C ASN A 167 -15.66 8.63 -3.56
N SER A 168 -14.92 8.98 -4.62
CA SER A 168 -13.57 8.47 -4.84
C SER A 168 -12.53 9.25 -4.05
N MET A 169 -11.59 8.52 -3.45
CA MET A 169 -10.39 9.11 -2.84
C MET A 169 -9.14 8.34 -3.26
N ILE A 170 -8.06 9.09 -3.42
CA ILE A 170 -6.74 8.57 -3.72
C ILE A 170 -5.68 9.23 -2.85
N ALA A 171 -4.69 8.46 -2.45
CA ALA A 171 -3.54 8.99 -1.74
C ALA A 171 -2.54 9.67 -2.69
N HIS A 172 -1.74 10.57 -2.15
CA HIS A 172 -0.69 11.29 -2.85
C HIS A 172 0.57 10.43 -2.95
N VAL A 173 0.86 9.92 -4.14
CA VAL A 173 1.94 8.94 -4.36
C VAL A 173 3.31 9.48 -3.97
N ASP A 174 3.55 10.75 -4.19
CA ASP A 174 4.77 11.49 -3.84
C ASP A 174 5.04 11.59 -2.34
N LEU A 175 4.07 11.23 -1.50
CA LEU A 175 4.18 11.24 -0.04
C LEU A 175 4.37 9.82 0.57
N ILE A 176 4.59 8.80 -0.24
CA ILE A 176 4.83 7.43 0.26
C ILE A 176 6.10 7.38 1.11
N GLU A 177 7.22 7.91 0.59
CA GLU A 177 8.51 7.90 1.29
C GLU A 177 8.46 8.70 2.60
N ASP A 178 7.90 9.92 2.58
CA ASP A 178 7.70 10.73 3.79
C ASP A 178 6.83 10.00 4.83
N THR A 179 5.79 9.30 4.37
CA THR A 179 4.90 8.53 5.25
C THR A 179 5.63 7.34 5.87
N ILE A 180 6.45 6.63 5.09
CA ILE A 180 7.29 5.52 5.59
C ILE A 180 8.22 6.04 6.69
N GLU A 181 8.92 7.15 6.47
CA GLU A 181 9.83 7.74 7.44
C GLU A 181 9.13 8.09 8.76
N LYS A 182 7.96 8.74 8.68
CA LYS A 182 7.16 9.10 9.86
C LYS A 182 6.59 7.86 10.56
N ALA A 183 6.09 6.88 9.81
CA ALA A 183 5.53 5.65 10.37
C ALA A 183 6.59 4.82 11.11
N LEU A 184 7.84 4.78 10.64
CA LEU A 184 8.95 4.10 11.31
C LEU A 184 9.26 4.66 12.71
N ILE A 185 8.92 5.93 12.97
CA ILE A 185 9.04 6.57 14.30
C ILE A 185 7.69 6.70 15.01
N GLY A 186 6.67 5.96 14.57
CA GLY A 186 5.36 5.90 15.21
C GLY A 186 4.49 7.16 15.02
N ARG A 187 4.67 7.92 13.95
CA ARG A 187 3.94 9.17 13.69
C ARG A 187 3.17 9.14 12.38
N GLN A 188 1.93 9.65 12.40
CA GLN A 188 1.17 9.95 11.19
C GLN A 188 1.67 11.26 10.58
N ILE A 189 1.97 11.24 9.27
CA ILE A 189 2.26 12.47 8.52
C ILE A 189 1.02 13.37 8.46
N GLN A 190 1.20 14.68 8.61
CA GLN A 190 0.12 15.66 8.58
C GLN A 190 0.35 16.72 7.48
N PRO A 191 -0.74 17.26 6.89
CA PRO A 191 -2.13 16.88 7.08
C PRO A 191 -2.43 15.52 6.42
N VAL A 192 -3.21 14.65 7.08
CA VAL A 192 -3.60 13.33 6.51
C VAL A 192 -4.68 13.47 5.45
N ILE A 193 -5.58 14.44 5.59
CA ILE A 193 -6.57 14.80 4.57
C ILE A 193 -6.06 16.04 3.82
N LYS A 194 -5.98 15.92 2.50
CA LYS A 194 -5.54 17.00 1.61
C LYS A 194 -6.66 17.46 0.70
N SER A 195 -6.56 18.69 0.23
CA SER A 195 -7.44 19.23 -0.80
C SER A 195 -7.42 18.34 -2.05
N PRO A 196 -8.51 18.31 -2.85
CA PRO A 196 -8.51 17.63 -4.13
C PRO A 196 -7.29 18.03 -4.98
N HIS A 197 -6.80 17.10 -5.78
CA HIS A 197 -5.84 17.41 -6.83
C HIS A 197 -6.53 18.30 -7.89
N VAL A 198 -6.71 19.57 -7.58
CA VAL A 198 -7.27 20.51 -8.55
C VAL A 198 -6.19 20.80 -9.57
N THR A 199 -6.31 20.20 -10.75
CA THR A 199 -5.72 20.80 -11.93
C THR A 199 -6.57 22.06 -12.18
N ILE A 200 -6.05 23.22 -11.82
CA ILE A 200 -6.65 24.49 -12.21
C ILE A 200 -6.60 24.49 -13.75
N LEU A 201 -7.80 24.37 -14.36
CA LEU A 201 -8.00 24.50 -15.80
C LEU A 201 -7.74 25.94 -16.22
#